data_74401bf1b12b0e6a3c51ec0ede07b992
#
_entry.id   74401bf1b12b0e6a3c51ec0ede07b992
#
_cell.length_a   1.000
_cell.length_b   1.000
_cell.length_c   1.000
_cell.angle_alpha   90.00
_cell.angle_beta   90.00
_cell.angle_gamma   90.00
#
_symmetry.space_group_name_H-M   'P 1'
#
loop_
_entity.id
_entity.type
_entity.pdbx_description
1 polymer ?
#
loop_
_entity_poly.entity_id
_entity_poly.type
_entity_poly.pdbx_seq_one_letter_code
_entity_poly.pdbx_strand_id
1 'polypeptide(L)'
;MARAINGEARGEPYEGQVAVGAVILNRVKSSQFPNTIAGVIYQSGAFTAVSDGQINVPIKEGSTVLKAAQDAMNGWDPSGGALYYFNPVTATNKWIWSRPLIKTIGKHRFCK
;
A
#
# COMPACT_ATOMS: atom_id res chain seq x y z
N MET A 1 6.00 3.15 -7.84
CA MET A 1 4.93 2.42 -7.13
C MET A 1 5.23 0.93 -6.93
N ALA A 2 5.69 0.23 -7.95
CA ALA A 2 6.00 -1.20 -7.80
C ALA A 2 7.02 -1.50 -6.70
N ARG A 3 8.04 -0.67 -6.52
CA ARG A 3 9.02 -0.83 -5.43
C ARG A 3 8.39 -0.66 -4.05
N ALA A 4 7.42 0.24 -3.91
CA ALA A 4 6.69 0.40 -2.66
C ALA A 4 5.86 -0.86 -2.37
N ILE A 5 5.16 -1.38 -3.36
CA ILE A 5 4.40 -2.64 -3.23
C ILE A 5 5.35 -3.78 -2.85
N ASN A 6 6.52 -3.87 -3.48
CA ASN A 6 7.49 -4.92 -3.18
C ASN A 6 7.95 -4.85 -1.72
N GLY A 7 8.27 -3.66 -1.23
CA GLY A 7 8.69 -3.48 0.15
C GLY A 7 7.61 -3.76 1.19
N GLU A 8 6.35 -3.42 0.86
CA GLU A 8 5.24 -3.52 1.81
C GLU A 8 4.46 -4.83 1.71
N ALA A 9 4.40 -5.47 0.54
CA ALA A 9 3.44 -6.53 0.29
C ALA A 9 3.97 -7.69 -0.57
N ARG A 10 5.27 -7.84 -0.75
CA ARG A 10 5.83 -8.90 -1.63
C ARG A 10 5.44 -10.32 -1.22
N GLY A 11 5.21 -10.56 0.07
CA GLY A 11 4.78 -11.84 0.61
C GLY A 11 3.28 -12.01 0.67
N GLU A 12 2.51 -11.02 0.22
CA GLU A 12 1.05 -11.04 0.28
C GLU A 12 0.44 -11.71 -0.96
N PRO A 13 -0.83 -12.18 -0.86
CA PRO A 13 -1.57 -12.60 -2.04
C PRO A 13 -1.59 -11.50 -3.10
N TYR A 14 -1.71 -11.87 -4.36
CA TYR A 14 -1.70 -10.92 -5.46
C TYR A 14 -2.72 -9.79 -5.27
N GLU A 15 -3.94 -10.14 -4.86
CA GLU A 15 -4.99 -9.17 -4.54
C GLU A 15 -4.53 -8.16 -3.48
N GLY A 16 -3.79 -8.61 -2.47
CA GLY A 16 -3.22 -7.74 -1.43
C GLY A 16 -2.15 -6.80 -1.97
N GLN A 17 -1.36 -7.26 -2.91
CA GLN A 17 -0.37 -6.42 -3.59
C GLN A 17 -1.05 -5.31 -4.39
N VAL A 18 -2.09 -5.64 -5.14
CA VAL A 18 -2.88 -4.64 -5.88
C VAL A 18 -3.54 -3.67 -4.91
N ALA A 19 -4.07 -4.16 -3.79
CA ALA A 19 -4.73 -3.33 -2.78
C ALA A 19 -3.78 -2.28 -2.20
N VAL A 20 -2.51 -2.62 -1.93
CA VAL A 20 -1.51 -1.65 -1.47
C VAL A 20 -1.29 -0.56 -2.51
N GLY A 21 -1.17 -0.94 -3.78
CA GLY A 21 -1.07 0.04 -4.88
C GLY A 21 -2.30 0.93 -4.96
N ALA A 22 -3.48 0.36 -4.78
CA ALA A 22 -4.74 1.11 -4.80
C ALA A 22 -4.83 2.12 -3.64
N VAL A 23 -4.34 1.76 -2.45
CA VAL A 23 -4.27 2.70 -1.32
C VAL A 23 -3.41 3.92 -1.68
N ILE A 24 -2.26 3.71 -2.31
CA ILE A 24 -1.42 4.82 -2.76
C ILE A 24 -2.21 5.74 -3.69
N LEU A 25 -2.91 5.18 -4.67
CA LEU A 25 -3.69 5.96 -5.62
C LEU A 25 -4.88 6.65 -4.97
N ASN A 26 -5.54 6.02 -4.00
CA ASN A 26 -6.63 6.62 -3.25
C ASN A 26 -6.14 7.83 -2.44
N ARG A 27 -4.94 7.74 -1.86
CA ARG A 27 -4.32 8.88 -1.17
C ARG A 27 -4.06 10.04 -2.12
N VAL A 28 -3.56 9.77 -3.32
CA VAL A 28 -3.35 10.81 -4.34
C VAL A 28 -4.63 11.58 -4.65
N LYS A 29 -5.76 10.90 -4.67
CA LYS A 29 -7.06 11.51 -4.94
C LYS A 29 -7.68 12.22 -3.73
N SER A 30 -7.16 11.96 -2.53
CA SER A 30 -7.68 12.54 -1.30
C SER A 30 -7.02 13.90 -1.03
N SER A 31 -7.82 14.89 -0.62
CA SER A 31 -7.30 16.21 -0.24
C SER A 31 -6.45 16.19 1.03
N GLN A 32 -6.47 15.09 1.78
CA GLN A 32 -5.72 14.94 3.03
C GLN A 32 -4.27 14.48 2.81
N PHE A 33 -3.89 14.13 1.59
CA PHE A 33 -2.58 13.59 1.26
C PHE A 33 -1.94 14.37 0.13
N PRO A 34 -0.62 14.19 -0.10
CA PRO A 34 0.03 14.74 -1.28
C PRO A 34 -0.67 14.27 -2.57
N ASN A 35 -0.66 15.11 -3.59
CA ASN A 35 -1.41 14.85 -4.82
C ASN A 35 -0.59 14.18 -5.93
N THR A 36 0.54 13.58 -5.57
CA THR A 36 1.36 12.80 -6.50
C THR A 36 1.73 11.45 -5.88
N ILE A 37 1.99 10.46 -6.73
CA ILE A 37 2.41 9.13 -6.27
C ILE A 37 3.69 9.23 -5.45
N ALA A 38 4.71 9.93 -5.97
CA ALA A 38 5.96 10.11 -5.24
C ALA A 38 5.75 10.83 -3.90
N GLY A 39 4.92 11.87 -3.89
CA GLY A 39 4.60 12.61 -2.67
C GLY A 39 3.96 11.73 -1.60
N VAL A 40 3.06 10.84 -2.01
CA VAL A 40 2.41 9.88 -1.08
C VAL A 40 3.42 8.87 -0.56
N ILE A 41 4.23 8.28 -1.44
CA ILE A 41 5.20 7.23 -1.07
C ILE A 41 6.26 7.78 -0.11
N TYR A 42 6.80 8.95 -0.41
CA TYR A 42 7.90 9.53 0.37
C TYR A 42 7.45 10.46 1.50
N GLN A 43 6.15 10.53 1.77
CA GLN A 43 5.64 11.25 2.93
C GLN A 43 6.25 10.66 4.21
N SER A 44 6.74 11.53 5.10
CA SER A 44 7.45 11.10 6.31
C SER A 44 6.61 10.11 7.13
N GLY A 45 7.18 8.95 7.44
CA GLY A 45 6.53 7.92 8.24
C GLY A 45 5.42 7.14 7.55
N ALA A 46 5.15 7.40 6.26
CA ALA A 46 4.04 6.76 5.56
C ALA A 46 4.31 5.29 5.22
N PHE A 47 5.53 4.98 4.81
CA PHE A 47 5.91 3.62 4.40
C PHE A 47 7.21 3.19 5.05
N THR A 48 7.20 2.02 5.67
CA THR A 48 8.37 1.41 6.28
C THR A 48 9.46 1.15 5.24
N ALA A 49 9.06 0.78 4.01
CA ALA A 49 9.98 0.49 2.93
C ALA A 49 10.89 1.67 2.59
N VAL A 50 10.45 2.91 2.80
CA VAL A 50 11.26 4.10 2.60
C VAL A 50 12.31 4.24 3.69
N SER A 51 11.90 4.11 4.96
CA SER A 51 12.79 4.30 6.11
C SER A 51 13.82 3.17 6.27
N ASP A 52 13.48 1.93 5.88
CA ASP A 52 14.39 0.79 5.99
C ASP A 52 15.18 0.51 4.69
N GLY A 53 15.00 1.30 3.65
CA GLY A 53 15.72 1.17 2.39
C GLY A 53 15.17 0.14 1.42
N GLN A 54 14.11 -0.58 1.74
CA GLN A 54 13.53 -1.59 0.84
C GLN A 54 13.02 -0.99 -0.46
N ILE A 55 12.62 0.28 -0.45
CA ILE A 55 12.17 1.00 -1.66
C ILE A 55 13.26 1.04 -2.76
N ASN A 56 14.52 0.94 -2.36
CA ASN A 56 15.67 1.00 -3.26
C ASN A 56 16.08 -0.38 -3.79
N VAL A 57 15.46 -1.47 -3.32
CA VAL A 57 15.78 -2.81 -3.79
C VAL A 57 15.23 -2.98 -5.21
N PRO A 58 16.07 -3.38 -6.19
CA PRO A 58 15.60 -3.61 -7.56
C PRO A 58 14.56 -4.73 -7.62
N ILE A 59 13.57 -4.56 -8.47
CA ILE A 59 12.52 -5.55 -8.70
C ILE A 59 12.98 -6.51 -9.77
N LYS A 60 12.88 -7.82 -9.51
CA LYS A 60 13.20 -8.84 -10.50
C LYS A 60 12.20 -8.78 -11.65
N GLU A 61 12.71 -8.92 -12.87
CA GLU A 61 11.88 -9.06 -14.05
C GLU A 61 10.92 -10.24 -13.88
N GLY A 62 9.66 -10.06 -14.28
CA GLY A 62 8.61 -11.07 -14.13
C GLY A 62 7.99 -11.13 -12.73
N SER A 63 8.40 -10.26 -11.80
CA SER A 63 7.81 -10.19 -10.48
C SER A 63 6.33 -9.78 -10.54
N THR A 64 5.50 -10.41 -9.70
CA THR A 64 4.07 -10.10 -9.62
C THR A 64 3.81 -8.66 -9.21
N VAL A 65 4.73 -8.01 -8.47
CA VAL A 65 4.52 -6.62 -8.04
C VAL A 65 4.47 -5.62 -9.20
N LEU A 66 5.17 -5.91 -10.30
CA LEU A 66 5.08 -5.07 -11.51
C LEU A 66 3.67 -5.12 -12.10
N LYS A 67 3.11 -6.31 -12.21
CA LYS A 67 1.75 -6.51 -12.71
C LYS A 67 0.73 -5.93 -11.73
N ALA A 68 0.94 -6.11 -10.43
CA ALA A 68 0.06 -5.56 -9.40
C ALA A 68 0.00 -4.03 -9.49
N ALA A 69 1.14 -3.37 -9.66
CA ALA A 69 1.20 -1.92 -9.84
C ALA A 69 0.40 -1.51 -11.08
N GLN A 70 0.55 -2.23 -12.18
CA GLN A 70 -0.18 -1.93 -13.42
C GLN A 70 -1.68 -2.11 -13.23
N ASP A 71 -2.13 -3.20 -12.60
CA ASP A 71 -3.55 -3.43 -12.37
C ASP A 71 -4.17 -2.36 -11.48
N ALA A 72 -3.45 -1.91 -10.44
CA ALA A 72 -3.89 -0.78 -9.62
C ALA A 72 -4.01 0.50 -10.44
N MET A 73 -2.99 0.80 -11.27
CA MET A 73 -3.01 1.97 -12.16
C MET A 73 -4.16 1.92 -13.16
N ASN A 74 -4.57 0.72 -13.57
CA ASN A 74 -5.70 0.52 -14.48
C ASN A 74 -7.07 0.61 -13.78
N GLY A 75 -7.10 0.85 -12.48
CA GLY A 75 -8.32 1.12 -11.75
C GLY A 75 -8.84 -0.01 -10.87
N TRP A 76 -8.16 -1.15 -10.81
CA TRP A 76 -8.60 -2.22 -9.91
C TRP A 76 -8.22 -1.87 -8.46
N ASP A 77 -9.26 -1.69 -7.63
CA ASP A 77 -9.10 -1.42 -6.20
C ASP A 77 -9.79 -2.48 -5.35
N PRO A 78 -9.09 -3.57 -5.02
CA PRO A 78 -9.66 -4.60 -4.15
C PRO A 78 -9.78 -4.16 -2.69
N SER A 79 -9.19 -3.02 -2.31
CA SER A 79 -9.31 -2.50 -0.94
C SER A 79 -10.66 -1.82 -0.66
N GLY A 80 -11.45 -1.54 -1.70
CA GLY A 80 -12.75 -0.89 -1.53
C GLY A 80 -12.67 0.59 -1.17
N GLY A 81 -11.65 1.30 -1.63
CA GLY A 81 -11.48 2.74 -1.37
C GLY A 81 -10.67 3.05 -0.11
N ALA A 82 -9.89 2.10 0.39
CA ALA A 82 -9.11 2.29 1.61
C ALA A 82 -8.05 3.39 1.46
N LEU A 83 -7.83 4.14 2.54
CA LEU A 83 -6.76 5.12 2.66
C LEU A 83 -5.62 4.63 3.55
N TYR A 84 -5.84 3.57 4.32
CA TYR A 84 -4.87 3.02 5.27
C TYR A 84 -4.90 1.50 5.24
N TYR A 85 -3.79 0.90 5.60
CA TYR A 85 -3.73 -0.53 5.89
C TYR A 85 -2.70 -0.77 6.99
N PHE A 86 -2.86 -1.89 7.70
CA PHE A 86 -1.90 -2.30 8.73
C PHE A 86 -1.94 -3.81 8.93
N ASN A 87 -0.82 -4.33 9.42
CA ASN A 87 -0.73 -5.72 9.87
C ASN A 87 -1.12 -5.78 11.36
N PRO A 88 -2.24 -6.41 11.74
CA PRO A 88 -2.70 -6.43 13.13
C PRO A 88 -1.74 -7.14 14.09
N VAL A 89 -0.86 -8.01 13.58
CA VAL A 89 0.13 -8.70 14.42
C VAL A 89 1.25 -7.75 14.86
N THR A 90 1.63 -6.81 14.00
CA THR A 90 2.78 -5.92 14.24
C THR A 90 2.40 -4.49 14.60
N ALA A 91 1.18 -4.08 14.33
CA ALA A 91 0.75 -2.69 14.54
C ALA A 91 0.54 -2.41 16.03
N THR A 92 1.23 -1.39 16.54
CA THR A 92 1.14 -0.95 17.94
C THR A 92 0.43 0.38 18.11
N ASN A 93 0.22 1.13 17.01
CA ASN A 93 -0.41 2.44 17.04
C ASN A 93 -1.93 2.30 17.22
N LYS A 94 -2.43 2.80 18.35
CA LYS A 94 -3.87 2.71 18.68
C LYS A 94 -4.75 3.47 17.68
N TRP A 95 -4.24 4.55 17.10
CA TRP A 95 -5.00 5.34 16.14
C TRP A 95 -5.41 4.52 14.92
N ILE A 96 -4.49 3.71 14.38
CA ILE A 96 -4.80 2.90 13.19
C ILE A 96 -5.87 1.85 13.49
N TRP A 97 -5.87 1.31 14.72
CA TRP A 97 -6.88 0.36 15.14
C TRP A 97 -8.28 0.98 15.25
N SER A 98 -8.37 2.30 15.41
CA SER A 98 -9.64 3.01 15.53
C SER A 98 -10.28 3.32 14.17
N ARG A 99 -9.54 3.15 13.08
CA ARG A 99 -10.05 3.48 11.74
C ARG A 99 -11.10 2.47 11.28
N PRO A 100 -12.16 2.92 10.58
CA PRO A 100 -13.20 2.01 10.10
C PRO A 100 -12.63 0.95 9.16
N LEU A 101 -12.79 -0.32 9.53
CA LEU A 101 -12.34 -1.46 8.72
C LEU A 101 -13.23 -1.59 7.49
N ILE A 102 -12.60 -1.75 6.31
CA ILE A 102 -13.30 -2.07 5.08
C ILE A 102 -13.16 -3.56 4.78
N LYS A 103 -11.92 -4.08 4.78
CA LYS A 103 -11.66 -5.43 4.31
C LYS A 103 -10.32 -5.93 4.84
N THR A 104 -10.22 -7.24 5.03
CA THR A 104 -8.95 -7.90 5.34
C THR A 104 -8.52 -8.73 4.13
N ILE A 105 -7.29 -8.54 3.68
CA ILE A 105 -6.68 -9.31 2.59
C ILE A 105 -5.30 -9.77 3.07
N GLY A 106 -5.09 -11.10 3.08
CA GLY A 106 -3.84 -11.65 3.60
C GLY A 106 -3.60 -11.22 5.03
N LYS A 107 -2.42 -10.66 5.30
CA LYS A 107 -2.02 -10.17 6.63
C LYS A 107 -2.44 -8.73 6.89
N HIS A 108 -3.00 -8.04 5.92
CA HIS A 108 -3.33 -6.62 6.03
C HIS A 108 -4.81 -6.37 6.24
N ARG A 109 -5.11 -5.44 7.13
CA ARG A 109 -6.45 -4.88 7.33
C ARG A 109 -6.49 -3.53 6.61
N PHE A 110 -7.43 -3.40 5.66
CA PHE A 110 -7.61 -2.16 4.89
C PHE A 110 -8.75 -1.36 5.49
N CYS A 111 -8.52 -0.07 5.71
CA CYS A 111 -9.46 0.80 6.40
C CYS A 111 -9.49 2.22 5.82
N LYS A 112 -10.53 2.94 6.21
CA LYS A 112 -10.70 4.36 5.83
C LYS A 112 -9.88 5.28 6.70
#